data_d4398b2c5d35a35bff46b4c52174cec7
#
_entry.id   d4398b2c5d35a35bff46b4c52174cec7
#
_cell.length_a   1.000
_cell.length_b   1.000
_cell.length_c   1.000
_cell.angle_alpha   90.00
_cell.angle_beta   90.00
_cell.angle_gamma   90.00
#
_symmetry.space_group_name_H-M   'P 1'
#
loop_
_entity.id
_entity.type
_entity.pdbx_description
1 polymer ?
#
loop_
_entity_poly.entity_id
_entity_poly.type
_entity_poly.pdbx_seq_one_letter_code
_entity_poly.pdbx_strand_id
1 'polypeptide(L)'
;MKDLFLTNYSDLSFLDRIKNCFKKCNSFTLSVSFIKKAGLILFQREIEEALERGAKGRIITSTYQNFTDIASLRDFLSWQNKYENFECHLDMNCFDENGFHSKGYLFEYDDSNVFLLCWNFFLRVFSFF
;
A
#
# COMPACT_ATOMS: atom_id res chain seq x y z
N MET A 1 -9.77 11.01 -16.90
CA MET A 1 -9.67 10.51 -15.51
C MET A 1 -11.02 9.93 -15.12
N LYS A 2 -11.07 8.70 -14.69
CA LYS A 2 -12.31 8.04 -14.27
C LYS A 2 -12.27 7.91 -12.74
N ASP A 3 -13.03 8.74 -12.05
CA ASP A 3 -13.16 8.66 -10.60
C ASP A 3 -14.17 7.58 -10.26
N LEU A 4 -13.76 6.62 -9.44
CA LEU A 4 -14.62 5.55 -8.97
C LEU A 4 -14.68 5.59 -7.44
N PHE A 5 -15.88 5.65 -6.88
CA PHE A 5 -16.09 5.47 -5.45
C PHE A 5 -16.24 3.98 -5.14
N LEU A 6 -15.38 3.47 -4.26
CA LEU A 6 -15.45 2.11 -3.76
C LEU A 6 -15.98 2.12 -2.32
N THR A 7 -16.93 1.25 -2.05
CA THR A 7 -17.41 0.99 -0.71
C THR A 7 -17.19 -0.47 -0.35
N ASN A 8 -17.12 -0.80 0.92
CA ASN A 8 -17.00 -2.19 1.36
C ASN A 8 -18.30 -3.02 1.15
N TYR A 9 -19.35 -2.37 0.64
CA TYR A 9 -20.66 -2.96 0.40
C TYR A 9 -21.01 -3.11 -1.09
N SER A 10 -20.09 -2.78 -2.00
CA SER A 10 -20.28 -2.95 -3.43
C SER A 10 -19.65 -4.26 -3.93
N ASP A 11 -20.10 -4.74 -5.09
CA ASP A 11 -19.53 -5.91 -5.77
C ASP A 11 -18.03 -5.77 -6.07
N LEU A 12 -17.49 -4.56 -5.96
CA LEU A 12 -16.06 -4.25 -6.07
C LEU A 12 -15.57 -3.66 -4.75
N SER A 13 -15.18 -4.52 -3.81
CA SER A 13 -14.60 -4.07 -2.56
C SER A 13 -13.21 -3.43 -2.78
N PHE A 14 -12.83 -2.54 -1.87
CA PHE A 14 -11.48 -1.95 -1.87
C PHE A 14 -10.38 -3.01 -1.86
N LEU A 15 -10.57 -4.05 -1.06
CA LEU A 15 -9.62 -5.16 -0.97
C LEU A 15 -9.46 -5.88 -2.30
N ASP A 16 -10.58 -6.18 -3.00
CA ASP A 16 -10.53 -6.83 -4.31
C ASP A 16 -9.82 -5.96 -5.33
N ARG A 17 -10.06 -4.64 -5.29
CA ARG A 17 -9.38 -3.69 -6.18
C ARG A 17 -7.88 -3.66 -5.95
N ILE A 18 -7.44 -3.58 -4.69
CA ILE A 18 -6.00 -3.62 -4.34
C ILE A 18 -5.38 -4.94 -4.80
N LYS A 19 -6.00 -6.07 -4.51
CA LYS A 19 -5.50 -7.38 -4.94
C LYS A 19 -5.35 -7.48 -6.45
N ASN A 20 -6.32 -6.97 -7.20
CA ASN A 20 -6.26 -6.94 -8.67
C ASN A 20 -5.14 -6.03 -9.17
N CYS A 21 -4.89 -4.90 -8.50
CA CYS A 21 -3.77 -4.03 -8.85
C CYS A 21 -2.42 -4.73 -8.67
N PHE A 22 -2.21 -5.40 -7.55
CA PHE A 22 -0.97 -6.15 -7.31
C PHE A 22 -0.69 -7.23 -8.36
N LYS A 23 -1.73 -7.89 -8.86
CA LYS A 23 -1.58 -8.97 -9.85
C LYS A 23 -0.99 -8.53 -11.18
N LYS A 24 -1.09 -7.26 -11.52
CA LYS A 24 -0.77 -6.75 -12.87
C LYS A 24 0.24 -5.61 -12.89
N CYS A 25 0.52 -4.98 -11.75
CA CYS A 25 1.39 -3.81 -11.71
C CYS A 25 2.86 -4.15 -12.00
N ASN A 26 3.57 -3.16 -12.57
CA ASN A 26 5.02 -3.18 -12.72
C ASN A 26 5.72 -2.56 -11.51
N SER A 27 5.05 -1.66 -10.83
CA SER A 27 5.49 -1.12 -9.54
C SER A 27 4.31 -0.77 -8.65
N PHE A 28 4.56 -0.75 -7.35
CA PHE A 28 3.59 -0.26 -6.36
C PHE A 28 4.27 0.57 -5.28
N THR A 29 3.57 1.59 -4.82
CA THR A 29 3.96 2.39 -3.65
C THR A 29 2.78 2.48 -2.69
N LEU A 30 2.98 2.01 -1.47
CA LEU A 30 2.03 2.15 -0.37
C LEU A 30 2.55 3.25 0.56
N SER A 31 1.81 4.35 0.65
CA SER A 31 2.13 5.47 1.54
C SER A 31 1.05 5.56 2.61
N VAL A 32 1.31 5.01 3.78
CA VAL A 32 0.32 4.86 4.85
C VAL A 32 0.91 5.22 6.21
N SER A 33 0.14 5.98 6.99
CA SER A 33 0.62 6.49 8.28
C SER A 33 0.95 5.39 9.28
N PHE A 34 0.24 4.27 9.24
CA PHE A 34 0.52 3.08 10.06
C PHE A 34 0.03 1.80 9.39
N ILE A 35 0.63 0.68 9.78
CA ILE A 35 0.28 -0.64 9.24
C ILE A 35 0.08 -1.62 10.40
N LYS A 36 -1.06 -2.31 10.38
CA LYS A 36 -1.37 -3.41 11.27
C LYS A 36 -1.24 -4.75 10.55
N LYS A 37 -0.68 -5.75 11.21
CA LYS A 37 -0.53 -7.10 10.64
C LYS A 37 -1.88 -7.68 10.21
N ALA A 38 -2.94 -7.43 10.96
CA ALA A 38 -4.30 -7.86 10.62
C ALA A 38 -4.79 -7.30 9.26
N GLY A 39 -4.38 -6.08 8.90
CA GLY A 39 -4.67 -5.51 7.59
C GLY A 39 -3.71 -6.02 6.50
N LEU A 40 -2.42 -6.08 6.82
CA LEU A 40 -1.38 -6.51 5.88
C LEU A 40 -1.60 -7.94 5.38
N ILE A 41 -2.01 -8.85 6.26
CA ILE A 41 -2.21 -10.26 5.93
C ILE A 41 -3.28 -10.47 4.84
N LEU A 42 -4.20 -9.54 4.68
CA LEU A 42 -5.27 -9.64 3.69
C LEU A 42 -4.76 -9.60 2.24
N PHE A 43 -3.60 -8.99 1.99
CA PHE A 43 -2.99 -8.88 0.66
C PHE A 43 -1.47 -9.16 0.65
N GLN A 44 -0.96 -9.74 1.73
CA GLN A 44 0.46 -10.11 1.86
C GLN A 44 0.91 -11.02 0.71
N ARG A 45 0.10 -12.02 0.36
CA ARG A 45 0.38 -12.94 -0.73
C ARG A 45 0.51 -12.21 -2.07
N GLU A 46 -0.38 -11.29 -2.35
CA GLU A 46 -0.37 -10.53 -3.60
C GLU A 46 0.86 -9.63 -3.70
N ILE A 47 1.32 -9.06 -2.57
CA ILE A 47 2.59 -8.32 -2.51
C ILE A 47 3.76 -9.25 -2.85
N GLU A 48 3.84 -10.39 -2.19
CA GLU A 48 4.94 -11.34 -2.41
C GLU A 48 4.96 -11.86 -3.85
N GLU A 49 3.81 -12.21 -4.41
CA GLU A 49 3.69 -12.63 -5.82
C GLU A 49 4.10 -11.51 -6.80
N ALA A 50 3.76 -10.25 -6.50
CA ALA A 50 4.20 -9.11 -7.30
C ALA A 50 5.72 -8.94 -7.26
N LEU A 51 6.33 -9.03 -6.09
CA LEU A 51 7.77 -8.93 -5.91
C LEU A 51 8.52 -10.09 -6.59
N GLU A 52 8.00 -11.31 -6.48
CA GLU A 52 8.56 -12.50 -7.15
C GLU A 52 8.49 -12.39 -8.68
N ARG A 53 7.45 -11.74 -9.21
CA ARG A 53 7.33 -11.45 -10.64
C ARG A 53 8.29 -10.36 -11.12
N GLY A 54 8.94 -9.62 -10.22
CA GLY A 54 9.87 -8.54 -10.53
C GLY A 54 9.27 -7.14 -10.46
N ALA A 55 8.05 -6.99 -9.96
CA ALA A 55 7.48 -5.66 -9.72
C ALA A 55 8.30 -4.91 -8.66
N LYS A 56 8.50 -3.61 -8.85
CA LYS A 56 9.18 -2.76 -7.87
C LYS A 56 8.21 -2.37 -6.77
N GLY A 57 8.56 -2.69 -5.53
CA GLY A 57 7.73 -2.42 -4.36
C GLY A 57 8.34 -1.37 -3.45
N ARG A 58 7.52 -0.41 -3.01
CA ARG A 58 7.88 0.57 -1.99
C ARG A 58 6.78 0.71 -0.96
N ILE A 59 7.16 0.67 0.32
CA ILE A 59 6.27 0.98 1.43
C ILE A 59 6.86 2.16 2.21
N ILE A 60 6.05 3.20 2.41
CA ILE A 60 6.37 4.35 3.25
C ILE A 60 5.36 4.36 4.38
N THR A 61 5.84 4.26 5.61
CA THR A 61 5.01 4.26 6.81
C THR A 61 5.67 5.02 7.94
N SER A 62 5.02 5.12 9.08
CA SER A 62 5.57 5.84 10.23
C SER A 62 5.35 5.09 11.54
N THR A 63 6.00 5.58 12.59
CA THR A 63 5.75 5.16 13.97
C THR A 63 4.66 5.98 14.65
N TYR A 64 3.82 6.68 13.87
CA TYR A 64 2.76 7.55 14.37
C TYR A 64 1.93 6.86 15.46
N GLN A 65 1.93 7.47 16.66
CA GLN A 65 1.25 6.99 17.85
C GLN A 65 1.51 5.49 18.19
N ASN A 66 2.64 4.94 17.73
CA ASN A 66 2.98 3.51 17.90
C ASN A 66 1.93 2.54 17.32
N PHE A 67 1.18 2.95 16.30
CA PHE A 67 0.14 2.12 15.69
C PHE A 67 0.69 1.06 14.73
N THR A 68 1.85 1.29 14.11
CA THR A 68 2.49 0.26 13.28
C THR A 68 3.03 -0.84 14.18
N ASP A 69 2.62 -2.08 13.95
CA ASP A 69 3.05 -3.19 14.79
C ASP A 69 4.39 -3.80 14.34
N ILE A 70 5.08 -4.40 15.30
CA ILE A 70 6.40 -5.01 15.08
C ILE A 70 6.32 -6.17 14.09
N ALA A 71 5.22 -6.92 14.07
CA ALA A 71 5.03 -8.03 13.15
C ALA A 71 5.06 -7.57 11.69
N SER A 72 4.41 -6.43 11.37
CA SER A 72 4.45 -5.83 10.04
C SER A 72 5.86 -5.37 9.68
N LEU A 73 6.57 -4.73 10.59
CA LEU A 73 7.96 -4.27 10.36
C LEU A 73 8.92 -5.44 10.11
N ARG A 74 8.72 -6.56 10.79
CA ARG A 74 9.50 -7.79 10.53
C ARG A 74 9.24 -8.35 9.14
N ASP A 75 8.01 -8.34 8.66
CA ASP A 75 7.69 -8.75 7.29
C ASP A 75 8.41 -7.85 6.28
N PHE A 76 8.37 -6.52 6.47
CA PHE A 76 9.04 -5.57 5.56
C PHE A 76 10.56 -5.77 5.55
N LEU A 77 11.16 -6.00 6.70
CA LEU A 77 12.59 -6.29 6.79
C LEU A 77 12.93 -7.61 6.07
N SER A 78 12.12 -8.63 6.26
CA SER A 78 12.27 -9.91 5.57
C SER A 78 12.18 -9.76 4.05
N TRP A 79 11.21 -8.99 3.56
CA TRP A 79 11.08 -8.71 2.13
C TRP A 79 12.25 -7.89 1.58
N GLN A 80 12.71 -6.89 2.33
CA GLN A 80 13.85 -6.08 1.92
C GLN A 80 15.16 -6.90 1.83
N ASN A 81 15.31 -7.90 2.68
CA ASN A 81 16.44 -8.83 2.62
C ASN A 81 16.30 -9.87 1.50
N LYS A 82 15.07 -10.28 1.17
CA LYS A 82 14.78 -11.31 0.16
C LYS A 82 14.71 -10.76 -1.26
N TYR A 83 14.16 -9.55 -1.43
CA TYR A 83 13.87 -8.97 -2.74
C TYR A 83 14.67 -7.70 -2.97
N GLU A 84 15.55 -7.68 -3.97
CA GLU A 84 16.31 -6.49 -4.38
C GLU A 84 15.42 -5.35 -4.92
N ASN A 85 14.22 -5.71 -5.37
CA ASN A 85 13.21 -4.80 -5.92
C ASN A 85 12.21 -4.28 -4.89
N PHE A 86 12.48 -4.43 -3.59
CA PHE A 86 11.63 -3.94 -2.51
C PHE A 86 12.39 -3.01 -1.58
N GLU A 87 11.75 -1.90 -1.20
CA GLU A 87 12.25 -0.99 -0.17
C GLU A 87 11.14 -0.55 0.80
N CYS A 88 11.51 -0.37 2.05
CA CYS A 88 10.63 0.17 3.08
C CYS A 88 11.27 1.39 3.72
N HIS A 89 10.52 2.48 3.82
CA HIS A 89 10.91 3.70 4.51
C HIS A 89 10.03 3.93 5.73
N LEU A 90 10.65 4.06 6.89
CA LEU A 90 9.98 4.27 8.16
C LEU A 90 10.27 5.69 8.67
N ASP A 91 9.24 6.53 8.73
CA ASP A 91 9.34 7.82 9.40
C ASP A 91 9.25 7.62 10.92
N MET A 92 10.31 7.99 11.62
CA MET A 92 10.44 7.83 13.08
C MET A 92 9.92 9.04 13.87
N ASN A 93 9.43 10.10 13.22
CA ASN A 93 8.94 11.32 13.85
C ASN A 93 7.53 11.13 14.44
N CYS A 94 7.41 10.25 15.42
CA CYS A 94 6.12 9.89 16.03
C CYS A 94 5.50 10.99 16.90
N PHE A 95 6.24 12.07 17.20
CA PHE A 95 5.81 13.14 18.11
C PHE A 95 5.59 14.49 17.42
N ASP A 96 5.79 14.58 16.11
CA ASP A 96 5.58 15.82 15.37
C ASP A 96 4.08 16.04 15.14
N GLU A 97 3.57 17.25 15.43
CA GLU A 97 2.19 17.67 15.10
C GLU A 97 1.92 17.62 13.58
N ASN A 98 2.97 17.71 12.76
CA ASN A 98 2.95 17.54 11.32
C ASN A 98 3.18 16.08 10.87
N GLY A 99 2.97 15.11 11.76
CA GLY A 99 3.20 13.70 11.51
C GLY A 99 2.55 13.21 10.22
N PHE A 100 3.25 12.34 9.54
CA PHE A 100 2.84 11.72 8.29
C PHE A 100 1.48 11.00 8.46
N HIS A 101 0.43 11.56 7.84
CA HIS A 101 -0.93 11.05 7.92
C HIS A 101 -1.50 10.77 6.52
N SER A 102 -0.74 10.02 5.72
CA SER A 102 -1.13 9.62 4.36
C SER A 102 -1.75 8.23 4.34
N LYS A 103 -2.66 8.01 3.40
CA LYS A 103 -3.24 6.70 3.07
C LYS A 103 -3.44 6.62 1.56
N GLY A 104 -2.33 6.46 0.85
CA GLY A 104 -2.30 6.39 -0.60
C GLY A 104 -1.68 5.09 -1.09
N TYR A 105 -2.23 4.56 -2.17
CA TYR A 105 -1.77 3.34 -2.82
C TYR A 105 -1.61 3.66 -4.30
N LEU A 106 -0.39 3.65 -4.80
CA LEU A 106 -0.07 3.90 -6.21
C LEU A 106 0.37 2.60 -6.87
N PHE A 107 -0.25 2.28 -7.99
CA PHE A 107 0.12 1.15 -8.83
C PHE A 107 0.42 1.66 -10.23
N GLU A 108 1.58 1.30 -10.77
CA GLU A 108 2.03 1.69 -12.09
C GLU A 108 2.04 0.48 -13.01
N TYR A 109 1.52 0.67 -14.21
CA TYR A 109 1.46 -0.31 -15.30
C TYR A 109 2.21 0.28 -16.50
N ASP A 110 2.36 -0.48 -17.58
CA ASP A 110 3.05 -0.01 -18.80
C ASP A 110 2.40 1.24 -19.41
N ASP A 111 1.07 1.28 -19.45
CA ASP A 111 0.30 2.30 -20.15
C ASP A 111 -0.56 3.18 -19.23
N SER A 112 -0.62 2.90 -17.93
CA SER A 112 -1.53 3.60 -17.01
C SER A 112 -1.08 3.49 -15.57
N ASN A 113 -1.61 4.38 -14.74
CA ASN A 113 -1.39 4.35 -13.30
C ASN A 113 -2.73 4.35 -12.58
N VAL A 114 -2.80 3.63 -11.47
CA VAL A 114 -3.96 3.62 -10.58
C VAL A 114 -3.54 4.15 -9.22
N PHE A 115 -4.21 5.19 -8.77
CA PHE A 115 -3.99 5.77 -7.46
C PHE A 115 -5.25 5.61 -6.60
N LEU A 116 -5.10 4.98 -5.45
CA LEU A 116 -6.15 4.76 -4.47
C LEU A 116 -5.89 5.65 -3.26
N LEU A 117 -6.80 6.55 -2.98
CA LEU A 117 -6.76 7.42 -1.82
C LEU A 117 -7.84 7.00 -0.82
N CYS A 118 -7.44 6.77 0.42
CA CYS A 118 -8.36 6.57 1.51
C CYS A 118 -8.43 7.85 2.36
N TRP A 119 -9.57 8.54 2.36
CA TRP A 119 -9.80 9.69 3.19
C TRP A 119 -10.97 9.42 4.14
N ASN A 120 -10.65 9.29 5.42
CA ASN A 120 -11.58 8.96 6.50
C ASN A 120 -12.36 7.65 6.25
N PHE A 121 -13.53 7.64 5.71
CA PHE A 121 -14.32 6.44 5.38
C PHE A 121 -14.63 6.32 3.89
N PHE A 122 -14.10 7.27 3.06
CA PHE A 122 -14.33 7.29 1.62
C PHE A 122 -13.06 6.97 0.86
N LEU A 123 -13.17 6.05 -0.09
CA LEU A 123 -12.11 5.65 -1.00
C LEU A 123 -12.31 6.32 -2.36
N ARG A 124 -11.30 7.03 -2.81
CA ARG A 124 -11.24 7.54 -4.18
C ARG A 124 -10.21 6.75 -4.98
N VAL A 125 -10.62 6.29 -6.14
CA VAL A 125 -9.73 5.67 -7.12
C VAL A 125 -9.51 6.65 -8.25
N PHE A 126 -8.26 7.00 -8.49
CA PHE A 126 -7.87 7.79 -9.65
C PHE A 126 -7.15 6.86 -10.63
N SER A 127 -7.61 6.83 -11.86
CA SER A 127 -6.94 6.11 -12.94
C SER A 127 -6.40 7.12 -13.93
N PHE A 128 -5.10 7.05 -14.18
CA PHE A 128 -4.39 7.93 -15.13
C PHE A 128 -3.89 7.09 -16.30
N PHE A 129 -4.11 7.60 -17.47
CA PHE A 129 -3.57 7.03 -18.71
C PHE A 129 -2.35 7.81 -19.16
#